data_c4d4ee447a7da68385343aa1cb9a81c4
#
_entry.id   c4d4ee447a7da68385343aa1cb9a81c4
#
_cell.length_a   1.000
_cell.length_b   1.000
_cell.length_c   1.000
_cell.angle_alpha   90.00
_cell.angle_beta   90.00
_cell.angle_gamma   90.00
#
_symmetry.space_group_name_H-M   'P 1'
#
loop_
_entity.id
_entity.type
_entity.pdbx_description
1 polymer ?
#
loop_
_entity_poly.entity_id
_entity_poly.type
_entity_poly.pdbx_seq_one_letter_code
_entity_poly.pdbx_strand_id
1 'polypeptide(L)'
;MAGLNETPRANRIHIAFFGLRNAGKSTLVNAFTGQDIAIVSDVAGTTTDPVSKAMEILPLGPCLVTDTAGLDDVGDLGAMRVRKTLDVLATTDIAVWVTAASAGSGDDVPADFRAACVARAVTLLVYRRGDSVEELKRKIAAVRLEDDTPGLLDGIVSAGDRVICVCPIDESAPKGRLILPQVQVIRDCLDRHLACTVCQPAELADCLASAADAARTVVITDSQAFAAVHQTLQTFQTPTPPNSQPPKHPNAQTPKPILLTSFSILFARQKGDLGAYRAGLAALAGLKDGDRVLVAEGCTHHRQCNDIGTTKIPKALAKLTGRKLDFAFSSGGGFPLESADGARVALVVHCGGCMLTRREVLRRIAACRAVGVPIVNYGLLLAAANGLRAADVLVAGDRP
;
A
#
# COMPACT_ATOMS: atom_id res chain seq x y z
N MET A 1 8.31 17.13 4.80
CA MET A 1 8.63 15.79 4.25
C MET A 1 8.97 14.89 5.43
N ALA A 2 8.31 13.74 5.53
CA ALA A 2 8.63 12.78 6.58
C ALA A 2 10.08 12.32 6.46
N GLY A 3 10.82 12.29 7.57
CA GLY A 3 12.20 11.80 7.61
C GLY A 3 12.26 10.29 7.35
N LEU A 4 13.42 9.77 6.94
CA LEU A 4 13.65 8.33 6.76
C LEU A 4 13.39 7.50 8.03
N ASN A 5 13.45 8.14 9.20
CA ASN A 5 13.24 7.53 10.52
C ASN A 5 11.78 7.58 10.98
N GLU A 6 10.88 8.19 10.22
CA GLU A 6 9.46 8.23 10.57
C GLU A 6 8.73 7.02 10.04
N THR A 7 7.95 6.37 10.89
CA THR A 7 7.07 5.27 10.47
C THR A 7 6.09 5.77 9.41
N PRO A 8 6.02 5.14 8.24
CA PRO A 8 5.09 5.53 7.18
C PRO A 8 3.65 5.51 7.65
N ARG A 9 2.82 6.42 7.13
CA ARG A 9 1.38 6.48 7.45
C ARG A 9 0.69 5.12 7.29
N ALA A 10 1.05 4.38 6.25
CA ALA A 10 0.50 3.06 5.94
C ALA A 10 0.84 1.94 6.94
N ASN A 11 1.82 2.17 7.81
CA ASN A 11 2.28 1.22 8.82
C ASN A 11 1.93 1.68 10.25
N ARG A 12 1.14 2.76 10.38
CA ARG A 12 0.63 3.25 11.65
C ARG A 12 -0.72 2.66 11.94
N ILE A 13 -1.04 2.45 13.20
CA ILE A 13 -2.40 2.13 13.66
C ILE A 13 -3.25 3.39 13.56
N HIS A 14 -4.34 3.32 12.83
CA HIS A 14 -5.24 4.46 12.62
C HIS A 14 -6.31 4.49 13.70
N ILE A 15 -6.28 5.53 14.52
CA ILE A 15 -7.24 5.80 15.59
C ILE A 15 -8.05 7.03 15.16
N ALA A 16 -9.37 6.92 15.05
CA ALA A 16 -10.20 8.04 14.66
C ALA A 16 -11.32 8.30 15.69
N PHE A 17 -11.59 9.58 15.91
CA PHE A 17 -12.57 10.06 16.90
C PHE A 17 -13.85 10.47 16.17
N PHE A 18 -14.94 9.75 16.45
CA PHE A 18 -16.25 9.93 15.86
C PHE A 18 -17.26 10.41 16.91
N GLY A 19 -18.37 10.95 16.48
CA GLY A 19 -19.46 11.37 17.33
C GLY A 19 -20.30 12.48 16.69
N LEU A 20 -21.36 12.88 17.35
CA LEU A 20 -22.24 13.94 16.88
C LEU A 20 -21.51 15.29 16.93
N ARG A 21 -22.11 16.28 16.29
CA ARG A 21 -21.65 17.67 16.33
C ARG A 21 -21.57 18.15 17.81
N ASN A 22 -20.58 18.93 18.14
CA ASN A 22 -20.36 19.47 19.50
C ASN A 22 -20.20 18.42 20.62
N ALA A 23 -19.97 17.15 20.30
CA ALA A 23 -19.70 16.11 21.31
C ALA A 23 -18.34 16.31 22.04
N GLY A 24 -17.48 17.23 21.57
CA GLY A 24 -16.17 17.51 22.19
C GLY A 24 -15.02 16.71 21.57
N LYS A 25 -15.17 16.19 20.34
CA LYS A 25 -14.14 15.39 19.63
C LYS A 25 -12.81 16.13 19.54
N SER A 26 -12.79 17.34 18.99
CA SER A 26 -11.57 18.13 18.79
C SER A 26 -10.88 18.47 20.12
N THR A 27 -11.66 18.79 21.15
CA THR A 27 -11.14 19.01 22.52
C THR A 27 -10.49 17.74 23.07
N LEU A 28 -11.15 16.59 22.88
CA LEU A 28 -10.61 15.30 23.30
C LEU A 28 -9.34 14.95 22.53
N VAL A 29 -9.31 15.15 21.20
CA VAL A 29 -8.12 14.88 20.38
C VAL A 29 -6.94 15.72 20.83
N ASN A 30 -7.14 17.01 21.13
CA ASN A 30 -6.09 17.89 21.65
C ASN A 30 -5.60 17.40 23.03
N ALA A 31 -6.49 17.07 23.94
CA ALA A 31 -6.13 16.52 25.25
C ALA A 31 -5.43 15.13 25.13
N PHE A 32 -5.89 14.28 24.23
CA PHE A 32 -5.33 12.96 23.98
C PHE A 32 -3.91 13.03 23.42
N THR A 33 -3.67 13.92 22.47
CA THR A 33 -2.36 14.09 21.81
C THR A 33 -1.40 15.00 22.58
N GLY A 34 -1.90 15.76 23.56
CA GLY A 34 -1.13 16.76 24.30
C GLY A 34 -0.74 17.97 23.45
N GLN A 35 -1.47 18.27 22.38
CA GLN A 35 -1.15 19.36 21.45
C GLN A 35 -2.43 19.96 20.84
N ASP A 36 -2.41 21.25 20.55
CA ASP A 36 -3.49 21.97 19.86
C ASP A 36 -3.46 21.68 18.35
N ILE A 37 -4.03 20.54 17.94
CA ILE A 37 -4.03 20.07 16.54
C ILE A 37 -5.35 20.39 15.87
N ALA A 38 -6.44 20.15 16.59
CA ALA A 38 -7.79 20.40 16.08
C ALA A 38 -8.21 21.82 16.42
N ILE A 39 -8.81 22.50 15.45
CA ILE A 39 -9.37 23.83 15.68
C ILE A 39 -10.61 23.68 16.54
N VAL A 40 -10.51 24.09 17.80
CA VAL A 40 -11.65 24.18 18.71
C VAL A 40 -12.30 25.55 18.47
N SER A 41 -13.54 25.56 17.96
CA SER A 41 -14.31 26.78 17.77
C SER A 41 -15.69 26.60 18.34
N ASP A 42 -16.22 27.65 18.96
CA ASP A 42 -17.60 27.71 19.43
C ASP A 42 -18.61 27.79 18.26
N VAL A 43 -18.11 28.04 17.05
CA VAL A 43 -18.93 28.05 15.82
C VAL A 43 -19.12 26.63 15.33
N ALA A 44 -20.35 26.22 15.25
CA ALA A 44 -20.73 24.87 14.82
C ALA A 44 -20.28 24.59 13.36
N GLY A 45 -19.63 23.43 13.13
CA GLY A 45 -19.19 23.01 11.79
C GLY A 45 -17.82 23.53 11.35
N THR A 46 -16.93 23.86 12.28
CA THR A 46 -15.60 24.40 11.96
C THR A 46 -14.64 23.35 11.36
N THR A 47 -14.75 22.08 11.74
CA THR A 47 -13.91 21.00 11.20
C THR A 47 -14.50 20.52 9.87
N THR A 48 -13.91 20.94 8.76
CA THR A 48 -14.37 20.59 7.40
C THR A 48 -13.65 19.37 6.85
N ASP A 49 -12.36 19.23 7.13
CA ASP A 49 -11.51 18.13 6.70
C ASP A 49 -10.93 17.38 7.90
N PRO A 50 -10.78 16.04 7.81
CA PRO A 50 -10.18 15.26 8.87
C PRO A 50 -8.73 15.71 9.12
N VAL A 51 -8.42 16.07 10.36
CA VAL A 51 -7.05 16.43 10.76
C VAL A 51 -6.39 15.23 11.42
N SER A 52 -5.22 14.85 10.92
CA SER A 52 -4.51 13.67 11.42
C SER A 52 -3.15 14.03 11.99
N LYS A 53 -2.78 13.37 13.10
CA LYS A 53 -1.46 13.47 13.71
C LYS A 53 -0.84 12.12 14.04
N ALA A 54 0.45 12.03 13.79
CA ALA A 54 1.27 10.90 14.18
C ALA A 54 1.68 11.01 15.66
N MET A 55 1.56 9.91 16.41
CA MET A 55 2.07 9.77 17.77
C MET A 55 2.46 8.32 18.05
N GLU A 56 3.12 8.06 19.15
CA GLU A 56 3.44 6.72 19.61
C GLU A 56 2.65 6.39 20.87
N ILE A 57 2.05 5.20 20.92
CA ILE A 57 1.28 4.71 22.09
C ILE A 57 1.84 3.32 22.42
N LEU A 58 2.59 3.22 23.51
CA LEU A 58 3.13 1.93 23.94
C LEU A 58 2.05 1.11 24.69
N PRO A 59 1.96 -0.22 24.47
CA PRO A 59 2.79 -1.06 23.57
C PRO A 59 2.33 -1.16 22.12
N LEU A 60 1.27 -0.41 21.70
CA LEU A 60 0.75 -0.48 20.32
C LEU A 60 1.78 -0.02 19.27
N GLY A 61 2.66 0.93 19.63
CA GLY A 61 3.64 1.51 18.71
C GLY A 61 3.13 2.76 17.97
N PRO A 62 3.57 2.98 16.72
CA PRO A 62 3.26 4.20 15.98
C PRO A 62 1.79 4.25 15.56
N CYS A 63 1.11 5.31 15.93
CA CYS A 63 -0.31 5.57 15.67
C CYS A 63 -0.51 6.83 14.81
N LEU A 64 -1.65 6.89 14.13
CA LEU A 64 -2.18 8.08 13.47
C LEU A 64 -3.53 8.41 14.09
N VAL A 65 -3.59 9.52 14.81
CA VAL A 65 -4.82 10.01 15.47
C VAL A 65 -5.52 10.99 14.54
N THR A 66 -6.81 10.76 14.28
CA THR A 66 -7.61 11.57 13.34
C THR A 66 -8.85 12.14 14.03
N ASP A 67 -9.02 13.45 13.97
CA ASP A 67 -10.28 14.13 14.29
C ASP A 67 -11.22 14.13 13.09
N THR A 68 -12.51 13.86 13.29
CA THR A 68 -13.52 13.82 12.23
C THR A 68 -14.63 14.84 12.43
N ALA A 69 -15.30 15.23 11.35
CA ALA A 69 -16.51 16.04 11.42
C ALA A 69 -17.67 15.29 12.12
N GLY A 70 -18.70 16.02 12.53
CA GLY A 70 -19.91 15.42 13.12
C GLY A 70 -20.70 14.59 12.11
N LEU A 71 -21.31 13.50 12.58
CA LEU A 71 -22.11 12.59 11.74
C LEU A 71 -23.57 13.06 11.54
N ASP A 72 -23.98 14.10 12.23
CA ASP A 72 -25.30 14.71 12.21
C ASP A 72 -25.35 16.05 11.47
N ASP A 73 -24.34 16.38 10.68
CA ASP A 73 -24.31 17.59 9.87
C ASP A 73 -25.39 17.52 8.77
N VAL A 74 -26.18 18.60 8.64
CA VAL A 74 -27.29 18.72 7.69
C VAL A 74 -26.97 19.65 6.53
N GLY A 75 -27.71 19.52 5.41
CA GLY A 75 -27.51 20.26 4.18
C GLY A 75 -26.47 19.62 3.25
N ASP A 76 -26.28 20.19 2.05
CA ASP A 76 -25.38 19.62 1.03
C ASP A 76 -23.93 19.49 1.52
N LEU A 77 -23.42 20.50 2.23
CA LEU A 77 -22.11 20.49 2.84
C LEU A 77 -22.02 19.48 3.99
N GLY A 78 -23.12 19.32 4.75
CA GLY A 78 -23.23 18.31 5.81
C GLY A 78 -23.16 16.89 5.26
N ALA A 79 -23.88 16.60 4.19
CA ALA A 79 -23.84 15.29 3.53
C ALA A 79 -22.41 14.92 3.02
N MET A 80 -21.70 15.91 2.48
CA MET A 80 -20.30 15.72 2.08
C MET A 80 -19.37 15.41 3.27
N ARG A 81 -19.57 16.07 4.41
CA ARG A 81 -18.80 15.84 5.65
C ARG A 81 -19.08 14.46 6.23
N VAL A 82 -20.34 14.04 6.27
CA VAL A 82 -20.74 12.69 6.71
C VAL A 82 -20.07 11.64 5.81
N ARG A 83 -20.08 11.84 4.49
CA ARG A 83 -19.41 10.93 3.55
C ARG A 83 -17.91 10.85 3.82
N LYS A 84 -17.22 11.98 3.99
CA LYS A 84 -15.79 12.01 4.36
C LYS A 84 -15.52 11.32 5.70
N THR A 85 -16.39 11.46 6.67
CA THR A 85 -16.29 10.78 7.97
C THR A 85 -16.42 9.26 7.83
N LEU A 86 -17.32 8.78 6.98
CA LEU A 86 -17.44 7.34 6.67
C LEU A 86 -16.24 6.82 5.88
N ASP A 87 -15.63 7.64 5.02
CA ASP A 87 -14.38 7.29 4.32
C ASP A 87 -13.20 7.16 5.32
N VAL A 88 -13.16 7.99 6.36
CA VAL A 88 -12.17 7.82 7.45
C VAL A 88 -12.38 6.50 8.17
N LEU A 89 -13.64 6.11 8.49
CA LEU A 89 -13.94 4.84 9.14
C LEU A 89 -13.42 3.64 8.33
N ALA A 90 -13.44 3.73 7.00
CA ALA A 90 -12.96 2.66 6.13
C ALA A 90 -11.45 2.38 6.27
N THR A 91 -10.69 3.34 6.78
CA THR A 91 -9.23 3.21 7.01
C THR A 91 -8.85 3.15 8.48
N THR A 92 -9.82 3.18 9.39
CA THR A 92 -9.64 3.20 10.83
C THR A 92 -9.48 1.78 11.39
N ASP A 93 -8.58 1.60 12.34
CA ASP A 93 -8.39 0.36 13.10
C ASP A 93 -9.12 0.42 14.45
N ILE A 94 -9.06 1.58 15.11
CA ILE A 94 -9.72 1.83 16.39
C ILE A 94 -10.58 3.09 16.25
N ALA A 95 -11.90 2.93 16.35
CA ALA A 95 -12.86 4.02 16.39
C ALA A 95 -13.18 4.38 17.85
N VAL A 96 -13.06 5.66 18.20
CA VAL A 96 -13.49 6.19 19.50
C VAL A 96 -14.76 7.00 19.27
N TRP A 97 -15.88 6.50 19.77
CA TRP A 97 -17.12 7.25 19.76
C TRP A 97 -17.18 8.21 20.95
N VAL A 98 -17.27 9.50 20.67
CA VAL A 98 -17.31 10.56 21.67
C VAL A 98 -18.75 11.00 21.86
N THR A 99 -19.27 10.89 23.10
CA THR A 99 -20.61 11.32 23.46
C THR A 99 -20.60 12.35 24.59
N ALA A 100 -21.57 13.26 24.54
CA ALA A 100 -21.82 14.23 25.60
C ALA A 100 -22.68 13.66 26.74
N ALA A 101 -23.23 12.46 26.58
CA ALA A 101 -24.14 11.86 27.54
C ALA A 101 -23.46 11.58 28.88
N SER A 102 -24.15 11.88 29.98
CA SER A 102 -23.72 11.59 31.34
C SER A 102 -23.74 10.09 31.63
N ALA A 103 -22.91 9.63 32.57
CA ALA A 103 -22.89 8.25 33.02
C ALA A 103 -24.30 7.83 33.49
N GLY A 104 -24.88 6.81 32.85
CA GLY A 104 -26.21 6.28 33.20
C GLY A 104 -27.25 6.32 32.07
N SER A 105 -27.13 7.16 31.06
CA SER A 105 -27.84 7.00 29.79
C SER A 105 -27.17 5.90 28.98
N GLY A 106 -27.97 5.06 28.31
CA GLY A 106 -27.49 3.91 27.54
C GLY A 106 -26.39 4.27 26.52
N ASP A 107 -25.98 3.29 25.79
CA ASP A 107 -24.92 3.41 24.77
C ASP A 107 -25.43 4.23 23.57
N ASP A 108 -25.06 5.52 23.50
CA ASP A 108 -25.53 6.48 22.48
C ASP A 108 -24.88 6.29 21.10
N VAL A 109 -24.19 5.19 20.89
CA VAL A 109 -23.61 4.89 19.57
C VAL A 109 -24.72 4.48 18.61
N PRO A 110 -24.91 5.20 17.47
CA PRO A 110 -25.93 4.81 16.49
C PRO A 110 -25.74 3.36 16.02
N ALA A 111 -26.85 2.63 15.91
CA ALA A 111 -26.84 1.22 15.51
C ALA A 111 -26.14 1.00 14.17
N ASP A 112 -26.37 1.90 13.20
CA ASP A 112 -25.76 1.85 11.88
C ASP A 112 -24.25 2.04 11.94
N PHE A 113 -23.77 2.95 12.81
CA PHE A 113 -22.33 3.16 13.00
C PHE A 113 -21.68 1.94 13.64
N ARG A 114 -22.32 1.36 14.65
CA ARG A 114 -21.87 0.12 15.29
C ARG A 114 -21.80 -1.04 14.26
N ALA A 115 -22.85 -1.21 13.47
CA ALA A 115 -22.88 -2.21 12.41
C ALA A 115 -21.76 -1.96 11.37
N ALA A 116 -21.51 -0.69 11.03
CA ALA A 116 -20.43 -0.31 10.13
C ALA A 116 -19.02 -0.63 10.70
N CYS A 117 -18.81 -0.47 12.00
CA CYS A 117 -17.57 -0.89 12.68
C CYS A 117 -17.40 -2.41 12.63
N VAL A 118 -18.44 -3.17 12.99
CA VAL A 118 -18.42 -4.64 12.97
C VAL A 118 -18.12 -5.16 11.56
N ALA A 119 -18.85 -4.66 10.56
CA ALA A 119 -18.67 -5.08 9.16
C ALA A 119 -17.25 -4.82 8.62
N ARG A 120 -16.50 -3.92 9.24
CA ARG A 120 -15.13 -3.54 8.86
C ARG A 120 -14.06 -4.04 9.83
N ALA A 121 -14.43 -4.87 10.82
CA ALA A 121 -13.53 -5.30 11.90
C ALA A 121 -12.78 -4.11 12.56
N VAL A 122 -13.49 -3.00 12.79
CA VAL A 122 -12.98 -1.82 13.50
C VAL A 122 -13.29 -1.99 14.99
N THR A 123 -12.28 -1.89 15.85
CA THR A 123 -12.49 -1.90 17.30
C THR A 123 -13.16 -0.61 17.73
N LEU A 124 -14.36 -0.70 18.32
CA LEU A 124 -15.13 0.44 18.78
C LEU A 124 -14.97 0.64 20.29
N LEU A 125 -14.49 1.80 20.69
CA LEU A 125 -14.45 2.26 22.08
C LEU A 125 -15.40 3.44 22.25
N VAL A 126 -15.97 3.59 23.45
CA VAL A 126 -16.82 4.74 23.79
C VAL A 126 -16.13 5.58 24.82
N TYR A 127 -16.10 6.89 24.58
CA TYR A 127 -15.64 7.91 25.53
C TYR A 127 -16.77 8.88 25.83
N ARG A 128 -17.09 9.02 27.12
CA ARG A 128 -18.07 9.98 27.60
C ARG A 128 -17.38 11.27 28.04
N ARG A 129 -17.99 12.39 27.74
CA ARG A 129 -17.43 13.69 28.16
C ARG A 129 -17.27 13.71 29.68
N GLY A 130 -16.05 13.93 30.14
CA GLY A 130 -15.69 13.87 31.56
C GLY A 130 -14.97 12.59 31.98
N ASP A 131 -14.92 11.57 31.14
CA ASP A 131 -14.10 10.39 31.41
C ASP A 131 -12.59 10.79 31.40
N SER A 132 -11.77 9.97 32.06
CA SER A 132 -10.34 10.17 32.09
C SER A 132 -9.71 9.88 30.72
N VAL A 133 -8.95 10.84 30.19
CA VAL A 133 -8.16 10.68 28.95
C VAL A 133 -7.09 9.59 29.13
N GLU A 134 -6.48 9.51 30.31
CA GLU A 134 -5.48 8.48 30.61
C GLU A 134 -6.10 7.08 30.66
N GLU A 135 -7.34 6.97 31.10
CA GLU A 135 -8.09 5.71 31.04
C GLU A 135 -8.37 5.32 29.58
N LEU A 136 -8.74 6.28 28.73
CA LEU A 136 -8.92 6.04 27.30
C LEU A 136 -7.61 5.58 26.64
N LYS A 137 -6.48 6.22 26.95
CA LYS A 137 -5.16 5.81 26.46
C LYS A 137 -4.84 4.38 26.87
N ARG A 138 -5.11 3.99 28.12
CA ARG A 138 -4.91 2.61 28.59
C ARG A 138 -5.81 1.62 27.86
N LYS A 139 -7.09 1.93 27.62
CA LYS A 139 -8.02 1.10 26.87
C LYS A 139 -7.54 0.92 25.43
N ILE A 140 -7.11 2.00 24.78
CA ILE A 140 -6.54 1.94 23.42
C ILE A 140 -5.26 1.09 23.41
N ALA A 141 -4.36 1.30 24.35
CA ALA A 141 -3.11 0.53 24.45
C ALA A 141 -3.32 -0.96 24.69
N ALA A 142 -4.45 -1.33 25.31
CA ALA A 142 -4.82 -2.72 25.59
C ALA A 142 -5.52 -3.41 24.37
N VAL A 143 -5.88 -2.67 23.33
CA VAL A 143 -6.52 -3.27 22.13
C VAL A 143 -5.57 -4.26 21.48
N ARG A 144 -6.05 -5.46 21.25
CA ARG A 144 -5.37 -6.46 20.43
C ARG A 144 -5.91 -6.36 19.02
N LEU A 145 -5.13 -5.82 18.13
CA LEU A 145 -5.43 -5.83 16.70
C LEU A 145 -4.87 -7.14 16.14
N GLU A 146 -5.72 -7.91 15.50
CA GLU A 146 -5.26 -9.05 14.71
C GLU A 146 -4.56 -8.49 13.46
N ASP A 147 -3.23 -8.51 13.47
CA ASP A 147 -2.44 -8.13 12.31
C ASP A 147 -2.07 -9.39 11.52
N ASP A 148 -3.03 -9.88 10.74
CA ASP A 148 -2.84 -10.97 9.78
C ASP A 148 -2.07 -10.51 8.53
N THR A 149 -1.47 -9.33 8.56
CA THR A 149 -0.69 -8.82 7.43
C THR A 149 0.60 -9.62 7.32
N PRO A 150 0.78 -10.44 6.27
CA PRO A 150 2.01 -11.20 6.12
C PRO A 150 3.21 -10.25 5.96
N GLY A 151 4.38 -10.65 6.40
CA GLY A 151 5.61 -9.96 6.07
C GLY A 151 5.83 -9.90 4.56
N LEU A 152 6.59 -8.94 4.07
CA LEU A 152 6.82 -8.78 2.62
C LEU A 152 7.45 -10.03 2.01
N LEU A 153 8.34 -10.69 2.75
CA LEU A 153 9.09 -11.86 2.31
C LEU A 153 8.56 -13.19 2.88
N ASP A 154 7.41 -13.20 3.59
CA ASP A 154 6.80 -14.44 4.11
C ASP A 154 6.52 -15.45 3.00
N GLY A 155 7.01 -16.70 3.20
CA GLY A 155 6.85 -17.77 2.21
C GLY A 155 7.65 -17.59 0.91
N ILE A 156 8.42 -16.51 0.80
CA ILE A 156 9.27 -16.21 -0.35
C ILE A 156 10.69 -16.65 -0.12
N VAL A 157 11.22 -16.36 1.07
CA VAL A 157 12.59 -16.65 1.48
C VAL A 157 12.64 -17.69 2.57
N SER A 158 13.76 -18.41 2.64
CA SER A 158 14.08 -19.39 3.65
C SER A 158 15.47 -19.14 4.22
N ALA A 159 15.81 -19.80 5.34
CA ALA A 159 17.16 -19.74 5.89
C ALA A 159 18.19 -20.22 4.85
N GLY A 160 19.28 -19.48 4.70
CA GLY A 160 20.33 -19.75 3.71
C GLY A 160 20.09 -19.15 2.33
N ASP A 161 18.93 -18.55 2.07
CA ASP A 161 18.70 -17.73 0.87
C ASP A 161 19.47 -16.42 0.95
N ARG A 162 19.78 -15.84 -0.19
CA ARG A 162 20.33 -14.50 -0.32
C ARG A 162 19.38 -13.60 -1.09
N VAL A 163 19.17 -12.41 -0.58
CA VAL A 163 18.33 -11.40 -1.24
C VAL A 163 19.22 -10.38 -1.92
N ILE A 164 18.94 -10.06 -3.18
CA ILE A 164 19.59 -8.96 -3.93
C ILE A 164 18.50 -7.96 -4.30
N CYS A 165 18.57 -6.77 -3.68
CA CYS A 165 17.71 -5.64 -3.99
C CYS A 165 18.35 -4.79 -5.09
N VAL A 166 17.80 -4.82 -6.30
CA VAL A 166 18.26 -4.00 -7.43
C VAL A 166 17.48 -2.70 -7.44
N CYS A 167 18.15 -1.63 -7.04
CA CYS A 167 17.58 -0.31 -6.83
C CYS A 167 18.15 0.68 -7.85
N PRO A 168 17.48 0.93 -8.98
CA PRO A 168 17.95 1.95 -9.92
C PRO A 168 17.92 3.33 -9.26
N ILE A 169 18.97 4.12 -9.49
CA ILE A 169 19.03 5.51 -9.05
C ILE A 169 18.82 6.38 -10.30
N ASP A 170 17.60 6.84 -10.45
CA ASP A 170 17.18 7.69 -11.55
C ASP A 170 16.51 8.98 -11.03
N GLU A 171 15.95 9.78 -11.92
CA GLU A 171 15.26 11.03 -11.58
C GLU A 171 14.05 10.82 -10.65
N SER A 172 13.49 9.62 -10.59
CA SER A 172 12.37 9.26 -9.72
C SER A 172 12.84 8.94 -8.30
N ALA A 173 14.11 8.63 -8.10
CA ALA A 173 14.68 8.33 -6.80
C ALA A 173 14.97 9.63 -6.04
N PRO A 174 14.53 9.77 -4.78
CA PRO A 174 14.83 10.96 -3.98
C PRO A 174 16.35 11.06 -3.75
N LYS A 175 16.93 12.25 -4.00
CA LYS A 175 18.36 12.47 -3.76
C LYS A 175 18.75 12.09 -2.32
N GLY A 176 19.77 11.24 -2.19
CA GLY A 176 20.35 10.83 -0.91
C GLY A 176 19.56 9.81 -0.11
N ARG A 177 18.51 9.18 -0.66
CA ARG A 177 17.74 8.15 0.06
C ARG A 177 17.14 7.11 -0.87
N LEU A 178 16.87 5.93 -0.32
CA LEU A 178 16.05 4.91 -0.96
C LEU A 178 14.57 5.25 -0.87
N ILE A 179 13.76 4.69 -1.76
CA ILE A 179 12.30 4.79 -1.67
C ILE A 179 11.74 3.81 -0.63
N LEU A 180 10.54 4.11 -0.12
CA LEU A 180 9.91 3.35 0.96
C LEU A 180 9.86 1.82 0.72
N PRO A 181 9.46 1.31 -0.45
CA PRO A 181 9.44 -0.13 -0.69
C PRO A 181 10.81 -0.80 -0.54
N GLN A 182 11.87 -0.16 -1.01
CA GLN A 182 13.23 -0.66 -0.91
C GLN A 182 13.66 -0.77 0.56
N VAL A 183 13.44 0.29 1.35
CA VAL A 183 13.76 0.33 2.78
C VAL A 183 13.00 -0.76 3.55
N GLN A 184 11.72 -0.98 3.26
CA GLN A 184 10.90 -1.97 3.97
C GLN A 184 11.33 -3.40 3.66
N VAL A 185 11.72 -3.71 2.43
CA VAL A 185 12.26 -5.04 2.07
C VAL A 185 13.60 -5.28 2.76
N ILE A 186 14.52 -4.29 2.76
CA ILE A 186 15.79 -4.40 3.46
C ILE A 186 15.56 -4.63 4.96
N ARG A 187 14.60 -3.92 5.56
CA ARG A 187 14.24 -4.10 6.97
C ARG A 187 13.67 -5.52 7.22
N ASP A 188 12.80 -6.04 6.37
CA ASP A 188 12.26 -7.39 6.52
C ASP A 188 13.37 -8.47 6.38
N CYS A 189 14.39 -8.24 5.54
CA CYS A 189 15.58 -9.10 5.49
C CYS A 189 16.33 -9.11 6.83
N LEU A 190 16.54 -7.95 7.45
CA LEU A 190 17.21 -7.83 8.75
C LEU A 190 16.42 -8.54 9.87
N ASP A 191 15.11 -8.35 9.90
CA ASP A 191 14.22 -8.98 10.89
C ASP A 191 14.25 -10.52 10.76
N ARG A 192 14.58 -11.07 9.58
CA ARG A 192 14.72 -12.51 9.28
C ARG A 192 16.13 -13.03 9.35
N HIS A 193 17.11 -12.19 9.73
CA HIS A 193 18.52 -12.55 9.73
C HIS A 193 19.05 -13.04 8.37
N LEU A 194 18.52 -12.48 7.26
CA LEU A 194 18.93 -12.82 5.90
C LEU A 194 20.00 -11.84 5.40
N ALA A 195 20.98 -12.38 4.68
CA ALA A 195 21.93 -11.55 3.95
C ALA A 195 21.23 -10.84 2.79
N CYS A 196 21.31 -9.51 2.78
CA CYS A 196 20.74 -8.65 1.75
C CYS A 196 21.81 -7.80 1.09
N THR A 197 21.97 -7.93 -0.21
CA THR A 197 22.84 -7.08 -1.03
C THR A 197 21.99 -6.04 -1.74
N VAL A 198 22.42 -4.78 -1.71
CA VAL A 198 21.74 -3.68 -2.43
C VAL A 198 22.68 -3.20 -3.53
N CYS A 199 22.21 -3.15 -4.76
CA CYS A 199 22.99 -2.75 -5.92
C CYS A 199 22.15 -2.00 -6.95
N GLN A 200 22.80 -1.35 -7.91
CA GLN A 200 22.15 -0.86 -9.12
C GLN A 200 22.07 -1.95 -10.20
N PRO A 201 21.30 -1.78 -11.27
CA PRO A 201 21.21 -2.78 -12.34
C PRO A 201 22.56 -3.17 -12.96
N ALA A 202 23.51 -2.26 -13.03
CA ALA A 202 24.83 -2.49 -13.63
C ALA A 202 25.70 -3.47 -12.81
N GLU A 203 25.56 -3.48 -11.49
CA GLU A 203 26.35 -4.33 -10.59
C GLU A 203 25.70 -5.72 -10.33
N LEU A 204 24.52 -5.98 -10.90
CA LEU A 204 23.75 -7.21 -10.60
C LEU A 204 24.56 -8.49 -10.92
N ALA A 205 25.31 -8.52 -12.02
CA ALA A 205 26.08 -9.70 -12.42
C ALA A 205 27.15 -10.05 -11.37
N ASP A 206 27.86 -9.05 -10.83
CA ASP A 206 28.87 -9.26 -9.79
C ASP A 206 28.23 -9.68 -8.46
N CYS A 207 27.08 -9.13 -8.13
CA CYS A 207 26.30 -9.51 -6.95
C CYS A 207 25.81 -10.97 -7.04
N LEU A 208 25.38 -11.42 -8.20
CA LEU A 208 24.99 -12.82 -8.44
C LEU A 208 26.19 -13.77 -8.31
N ALA A 209 27.33 -13.39 -8.86
CA ALA A 209 28.56 -14.17 -8.74
C ALA A 209 28.99 -14.31 -7.28
N SER A 210 28.88 -13.26 -6.48
CA SER A 210 29.20 -13.27 -5.04
C SER A 210 28.18 -14.04 -4.19
N ALA A 211 27.00 -14.36 -4.74
CA ALA A 211 25.95 -15.13 -4.09
C ALA A 211 25.96 -16.63 -4.45
N ALA A 212 27.00 -17.12 -5.11
CA ALA A 212 27.08 -18.50 -5.61
C ALA A 212 27.03 -19.57 -4.50
N ASP A 213 27.35 -19.24 -3.26
CA ASP A 213 27.26 -20.11 -2.07
C ASP A 213 25.86 -20.23 -1.47
N ALA A 214 24.95 -19.29 -1.76
CA ALA A 214 23.60 -19.27 -1.22
C ALA A 214 22.80 -20.52 -1.62
N ALA A 215 21.84 -20.95 -0.81
CA ALA A 215 20.92 -22.05 -1.14
C ALA A 215 20.06 -21.67 -2.36
N ARG A 216 19.60 -20.44 -2.39
CA ARG A 216 18.83 -19.82 -3.46
C ARG A 216 19.05 -18.31 -3.45
N THR A 217 18.94 -17.65 -4.60
CA THR A 217 19.00 -16.19 -4.69
C THR A 217 17.63 -15.62 -5.08
N VAL A 218 17.19 -14.61 -4.34
CA VAL A 218 15.95 -13.87 -4.62
C VAL A 218 16.33 -12.46 -5.07
N VAL A 219 16.07 -12.14 -6.34
CA VAL A 219 16.30 -10.83 -6.93
C VAL A 219 15.02 -10.02 -6.87
N ILE A 220 15.06 -8.87 -6.21
CA ILE A 220 13.93 -7.97 -6.04
C ILE A 220 14.29 -6.63 -6.68
N THR A 221 13.50 -6.17 -7.64
CA THR A 221 13.81 -4.95 -8.41
C THR A 221 12.64 -3.99 -8.47
N ASP A 222 12.89 -2.76 -8.87
CA ASP A 222 11.82 -1.86 -9.30
C ASP A 222 11.22 -2.37 -10.61
N SER A 223 9.88 -2.32 -10.72
CA SER A 223 9.19 -2.86 -11.90
C SER A 223 9.61 -2.21 -13.22
N GLN A 224 10.13 -1.00 -13.17
CA GLN A 224 10.68 -0.32 -14.34
C GLN A 224 12.03 -0.89 -14.81
N ALA A 225 12.77 -1.60 -13.96
CA ALA A 225 14.05 -2.20 -14.28
C ALA A 225 13.96 -3.67 -14.72
N PHE A 226 12.75 -4.25 -14.81
CA PHE A 226 12.56 -5.66 -15.19
C PHE A 226 13.31 -6.06 -16.45
N ALA A 227 13.29 -5.23 -17.50
CA ALA A 227 13.94 -5.56 -18.76
C ALA A 227 15.47 -5.77 -18.58
N ALA A 228 16.14 -4.81 -17.94
CA ALA A 228 17.59 -4.88 -17.70
C ALA A 228 17.96 -6.04 -16.79
N VAL A 229 17.23 -6.21 -15.68
CA VAL A 229 17.45 -7.29 -14.71
C VAL A 229 17.22 -8.66 -15.37
N HIS A 230 16.12 -8.84 -16.11
CA HIS A 230 15.81 -10.10 -16.79
C HIS A 230 16.89 -10.45 -17.80
N GLN A 231 17.37 -9.48 -18.60
CA GLN A 231 18.46 -9.70 -19.55
C GLN A 231 19.73 -10.16 -18.84
N THR A 232 20.10 -9.52 -17.74
CA THR A 232 21.27 -9.93 -16.93
C THR A 232 21.12 -11.35 -16.40
N LEU A 233 19.93 -11.70 -15.89
CA LEU A 233 19.64 -13.06 -15.40
C LEU A 233 19.73 -14.12 -16.50
N GLN A 234 19.20 -13.83 -17.68
CA GLN A 234 19.30 -14.75 -18.84
C GLN A 234 20.76 -14.98 -19.22
N THR A 235 21.55 -13.90 -19.31
CA THR A 235 22.97 -14.00 -19.65
C THR A 235 23.76 -14.77 -18.57
N PHE A 236 23.45 -14.54 -17.32
CA PHE A 236 24.12 -15.21 -16.19
C PHE A 236 23.79 -16.72 -16.11
N GLN A 237 22.57 -17.12 -16.47
CA GLN A 237 22.12 -18.53 -16.42
C GLN A 237 22.47 -19.31 -17.68
N THR A 238 22.83 -18.66 -18.78
CA THR A 238 23.21 -19.35 -20.02
C THR A 238 24.59 -20.00 -19.86
N PRO A 239 24.73 -21.33 -20.08
CA PRO A 239 26.02 -21.99 -19.99
C PRO A 239 27.02 -21.34 -20.96
N THR A 240 28.18 -21.00 -20.47
CA THR A 240 29.28 -20.45 -21.30
C THR A 240 29.70 -21.50 -22.31
N PRO A 241 29.80 -21.19 -23.63
CA PRO A 241 30.29 -22.14 -24.63
C PRO A 241 31.68 -22.68 -24.25
N PRO A 242 32.00 -23.93 -24.55
CA PRO A 242 33.24 -24.58 -24.07
C PRO A 242 34.56 -23.94 -24.58
N ASN A 243 34.49 -22.96 -25.46
CA ASN A 243 35.65 -22.24 -26.02
C ASN A 243 35.83 -20.81 -25.49
N SER A 244 35.13 -20.37 -24.51
CA SER A 244 35.31 -19.04 -23.90
C SER A 244 36.21 -19.11 -22.68
N GLN A 245 36.94 -18.00 -22.40
CA GLN A 245 37.84 -17.91 -21.27
C GLN A 245 37.14 -18.36 -19.97
N PRO A 246 37.85 -19.08 -19.07
CA PRO A 246 37.24 -19.54 -17.82
C PRO A 246 36.68 -18.36 -17.03
N PRO A 247 35.51 -18.54 -16.40
CA PRO A 247 34.89 -17.50 -15.60
C PRO A 247 35.87 -16.99 -14.53
N LYS A 248 35.90 -15.70 -14.31
CA LYS A 248 36.79 -15.05 -13.32
C LYS A 248 36.61 -15.56 -11.88
N HIS A 249 35.59 -16.39 -11.64
CA HIS A 249 35.30 -16.99 -10.34
C HIS A 249 35.38 -18.52 -10.43
N PRO A 250 36.22 -19.19 -9.62
CA PRO A 250 36.47 -20.63 -9.70
C PRO A 250 35.34 -21.56 -9.22
N ASN A 251 34.23 -21.02 -8.74
CA ASN A 251 33.12 -21.79 -8.14
C ASN A 251 31.84 -21.81 -8.99
N ALA A 252 31.93 -21.86 -10.32
CA ALA A 252 30.76 -22.04 -11.19
C ALA A 252 30.20 -23.49 -11.04
N GLN A 253 29.52 -23.72 -9.92
CA GLN A 253 28.67 -24.92 -9.71
C GLN A 253 27.35 -24.73 -10.47
N THR A 254 26.62 -25.83 -10.66
CA THR A 254 25.27 -25.83 -11.30
C THR A 254 24.45 -24.60 -10.90
N PRO A 255 23.85 -23.88 -11.85
CA PRO A 255 23.10 -22.65 -11.56
C PRO A 255 22.01 -22.95 -10.52
N LYS A 256 22.14 -22.34 -9.34
CA LYS A 256 21.14 -22.47 -8.29
C LYS A 256 19.90 -21.66 -8.69
N PRO A 257 18.72 -22.02 -8.19
CA PRO A 257 17.49 -21.30 -8.56
C PRO A 257 17.58 -19.81 -8.23
N ILE A 258 17.36 -18.98 -9.23
CA ILE A 258 17.22 -17.53 -9.04
C ILE A 258 15.75 -17.20 -9.22
N LEU A 259 15.19 -16.56 -8.23
CA LEU A 259 13.83 -16.03 -8.23
C LEU A 259 13.86 -14.54 -8.55
N LEU A 260 12.99 -14.09 -9.46
CA LEU A 260 12.83 -12.68 -9.78
C LEU A 260 11.46 -12.18 -9.35
N THR A 261 11.41 -11.06 -8.65
CA THR A 261 10.17 -10.35 -8.34
C THR A 261 10.41 -8.83 -8.28
N SER A 262 9.41 -8.05 -7.92
CA SER A 262 9.57 -6.61 -7.72
C SER A 262 8.97 -6.13 -6.41
N PHE A 263 9.48 -4.99 -5.93
CA PHE A 263 8.92 -4.32 -4.76
C PHE A 263 7.41 -4.10 -4.90
N SER A 264 6.93 -3.70 -6.07
CA SER A 264 5.50 -3.49 -6.34
C SER A 264 4.67 -4.78 -6.23
N ILE A 265 5.19 -5.92 -6.67
CA ILE A 265 4.52 -7.23 -6.56
C ILE A 265 4.50 -7.70 -5.10
N LEU A 266 5.60 -7.52 -4.35
CA LEU A 266 5.65 -7.85 -2.93
C LEU A 266 4.60 -7.08 -2.14
N PHE A 267 4.47 -5.78 -2.38
CA PHE A 267 3.44 -4.96 -1.73
C PHE A 267 2.02 -5.33 -2.16
N ALA A 268 1.81 -5.65 -3.43
CA ALA A 268 0.52 -6.12 -3.93
C ALA A 268 0.11 -7.45 -3.26
N ARG A 269 1.07 -8.34 -3.00
CA ARG A 269 0.87 -9.58 -2.25
C ARG A 269 0.56 -9.32 -0.78
N GLN A 270 1.35 -8.49 -0.12
CA GLN A 270 1.19 -8.18 1.30
C GLN A 270 -0.14 -7.49 1.60
N LYS A 271 -0.50 -6.48 0.79
CA LYS A 271 -1.63 -5.58 1.08
C LYS A 271 -2.89 -5.87 0.28
N GLY A 272 -2.78 -6.60 -0.82
CA GLY A 272 -3.86 -6.83 -1.75
C GLY A 272 -4.29 -8.29 -1.87
N ASP A 273 -4.78 -8.61 -3.05
CA ASP A 273 -5.25 -9.94 -3.45
C ASP A 273 -4.62 -10.27 -4.82
N LEU A 274 -3.63 -11.17 -4.80
CA LEU A 274 -2.93 -11.57 -6.03
C LEU A 274 -3.86 -12.26 -7.02
N GLY A 275 -4.87 -13.00 -6.54
CA GLY A 275 -5.87 -13.63 -7.41
C GLY A 275 -6.64 -12.59 -8.22
N ALA A 276 -7.10 -11.51 -7.56
CA ALA A 276 -7.76 -10.40 -8.24
C ALA A 276 -6.84 -9.72 -9.27
N TYR A 277 -5.57 -9.48 -8.92
CA TYR A 277 -4.62 -8.86 -9.83
C TYR A 277 -4.24 -9.76 -11.03
N ARG A 278 -4.16 -11.08 -10.82
CA ARG A 278 -3.95 -12.06 -11.91
C ARG A 278 -5.16 -12.11 -12.85
N ALA A 279 -6.37 -12.12 -12.30
CA ALA A 279 -7.59 -12.04 -13.08
C ALA A 279 -7.65 -10.74 -13.90
N GLY A 280 -7.25 -9.61 -13.28
CA GLY A 280 -7.13 -8.33 -13.97
C GLY A 280 -6.11 -8.34 -15.11
N LEU A 281 -4.98 -9.02 -14.94
CA LEU A 281 -4.00 -9.20 -16.01
C LEU A 281 -4.58 -10.02 -17.18
N ALA A 282 -5.31 -11.09 -16.90
CA ALA A 282 -5.97 -11.89 -17.90
C ALA A 282 -7.07 -11.11 -18.66
N ALA A 283 -7.76 -10.19 -17.98
CA ALA A 283 -8.82 -9.36 -18.55
C ALA A 283 -8.32 -8.38 -19.64
N LEU A 284 -7.00 -8.12 -19.73
CA LEU A 284 -6.42 -7.26 -20.79
C LEU A 284 -6.80 -7.73 -22.20
N ALA A 285 -6.93 -9.04 -22.39
CA ALA A 285 -7.31 -9.63 -23.70
C ALA A 285 -8.71 -9.20 -24.18
N GLY A 286 -9.59 -8.80 -23.26
CA GLY A 286 -10.96 -8.37 -23.56
C GLY A 286 -11.10 -6.88 -23.84
N LEU A 287 -10.06 -6.07 -23.68
CA LEU A 287 -10.13 -4.61 -23.88
C LEU A 287 -10.33 -4.26 -25.36
N LYS A 288 -11.07 -3.18 -25.59
CA LYS A 288 -11.42 -2.65 -26.91
C LYS A 288 -10.90 -1.22 -27.08
N ASP A 289 -10.83 -0.76 -28.31
CA ASP A 289 -10.50 0.66 -28.59
C ASP A 289 -11.55 1.57 -27.97
N GLY A 290 -11.08 2.63 -27.29
CA GLY A 290 -11.90 3.58 -26.55
C GLY A 290 -12.25 3.16 -25.13
N ASP A 291 -11.90 1.93 -24.70
CA ASP A 291 -12.12 1.53 -23.30
C ASP A 291 -11.33 2.41 -22.34
N ARG A 292 -12.01 2.82 -21.25
CA ARG A 292 -11.42 3.69 -20.23
C ARG A 292 -10.68 2.89 -19.18
N VAL A 293 -9.42 3.26 -18.96
CA VAL A 293 -8.54 2.67 -17.94
C VAL A 293 -8.27 3.68 -16.85
N LEU A 294 -8.58 3.32 -15.60
CA LEU A 294 -8.21 4.11 -14.42
C LEU A 294 -6.82 3.70 -13.93
N VAL A 295 -5.87 4.60 -13.99
CA VAL A 295 -4.54 4.46 -13.38
C VAL A 295 -4.60 5.06 -11.99
N ALA A 296 -4.55 4.20 -10.95
CA ALA A 296 -4.78 4.59 -9.56
C ALA A 296 -3.50 4.48 -8.71
N GLU A 297 -3.07 5.59 -8.16
CA GLU A 297 -1.89 5.70 -7.29
C GLU A 297 -2.27 5.99 -5.84
N GLY A 298 -1.58 5.34 -4.91
CA GLY A 298 -1.82 5.52 -3.47
C GLY A 298 -1.14 6.74 -2.85
N CYS A 299 -0.26 7.39 -3.58
CA CYS A 299 0.50 8.56 -3.11
C CYS A 299 0.21 9.79 -3.97
N THR A 300 0.43 10.97 -3.37
CA THR A 300 0.42 12.25 -4.07
C THR A 300 1.86 12.75 -4.12
N HIS A 301 2.51 12.64 -5.25
CA HIS A 301 3.84 13.20 -5.47
C HIS A 301 3.86 14.01 -6.78
N HIS A 302 4.81 14.90 -6.90
CA HIS A 302 4.99 15.65 -8.14
C HIS A 302 5.38 14.70 -9.27
N ARG A 303 4.56 14.66 -10.31
CA ARG A 303 4.80 13.79 -11.49
C ARG A 303 5.93 14.36 -12.34
N GLN A 304 6.84 13.47 -12.75
CA GLN A 304 7.94 13.81 -13.63
C GLN A 304 7.67 13.38 -15.08
N CYS A 305 8.46 13.86 -16.04
CA CYS A 305 8.24 13.62 -17.46
C CYS A 305 8.23 12.14 -17.89
N ASN A 306 8.84 11.24 -17.10
CA ASN A 306 8.87 9.78 -17.34
C ASN A 306 8.19 8.99 -16.23
N ASP A 307 7.16 9.56 -15.62
CA ASP A 307 6.40 8.94 -14.55
C ASP A 307 5.83 7.57 -14.93
N ILE A 308 5.79 6.66 -13.95
CA ILE A 308 5.33 5.28 -14.19
C ILE A 308 3.85 5.29 -14.58
N GLY A 309 3.02 5.99 -13.83
CA GLY A 309 1.57 5.98 -14.02
C GLY A 309 1.13 6.61 -15.32
N THR A 310 1.67 7.80 -15.64
CA THR A 310 1.20 8.60 -16.79
C THR A 310 1.92 8.30 -18.09
N THR A 311 3.09 7.66 -18.04
CA THR A 311 3.89 7.40 -19.25
C THR A 311 4.14 5.91 -19.47
N LYS A 312 4.67 5.18 -18.48
CA LYS A 312 5.09 3.79 -18.68
C LYS A 312 3.90 2.83 -18.71
N ILE A 313 2.87 3.04 -17.88
CA ILE A 313 1.66 2.21 -17.87
C ILE A 313 0.87 2.31 -19.17
N PRO A 314 0.55 3.51 -19.73
CA PRO A 314 -0.08 3.62 -21.04
C PRO A 314 0.70 2.92 -22.16
N LYS A 315 2.03 3.09 -22.19
CA LYS A 315 2.89 2.41 -23.18
C LYS A 315 2.86 0.89 -23.03
N ALA A 316 2.89 0.38 -21.80
CA ALA A 316 2.81 -1.05 -21.50
C ALA A 316 1.47 -1.65 -21.96
N LEU A 317 0.36 -0.97 -21.67
CA LEU A 317 -0.97 -1.38 -22.12
C LEU A 317 -1.10 -1.38 -23.64
N ALA A 318 -0.64 -0.33 -24.31
CA ALA A 318 -0.63 -0.29 -25.78
C ALA A 318 0.18 -1.43 -26.38
N LYS A 319 1.35 -1.77 -25.80
CA LYS A 319 2.19 -2.90 -26.21
C LYS A 319 1.50 -4.25 -26.02
N LEU A 320 0.82 -4.45 -24.90
CA LEU A 320 0.18 -5.72 -24.55
C LEU A 320 -1.13 -5.96 -25.30
N THR A 321 -1.92 -4.90 -25.51
CA THR A 321 -3.27 -5.02 -26.06
C THR A 321 -3.36 -4.69 -27.55
N GLY A 322 -2.45 -3.87 -28.06
CA GLY A 322 -2.54 -3.28 -29.40
C GLY A 322 -3.71 -2.32 -29.57
N ARG A 323 -4.35 -1.88 -28.47
CA ARG A 323 -5.56 -1.06 -28.47
C ARG A 323 -5.25 0.41 -28.16
N LYS A 324 -6.09 1.28 -28.68
CA LYS A 324 -6.11 2.71 -28.36
C LYS A 324 -7.06 2.92 -27.19
N LEU A 325 -6.52 3.04 -25.98
CA LEU A 325 -7.29 3.16 -24.73
C LEU A 325 -7.39 4.62 -24.29
N ASP A 326 -8.44 4.93 -23.52
CA ASP A 326 -8.65 6.19 -22.87
C ASP A 326 -8.20 6.12 -21.39
N PHE A 327 -7.47 7.13 -20.89
CA PHE A 327 -6.85 7.06 -19.56
C PHE A 327 -7.41 8.12 -18.61
N ALA A 328 -7.83 7.66 -17.45
CA ALA A 328 -8.11 8.49 -16.28
C ALA A 328 -7.06 8.24 -15.19
N PHE A 329 -6.68 9.27 -14.45
CA PHE A 329 -5.64 9.19 -13.43
C PHE A 329 -6.20 9.63 -12.08
N SER A 330 -5.92 8.85 -11.04
CA SER A 330 -6.27 9.17 -9.66
C SER A 330 -5.07 9.00 -8.74
N SER A 331 -4.92 9.88 -7.76
CA SER A 331 -3.83 9.83 -6.78
C SER A 331 -4.35 10.07 -5.36
N GLY A 332 -3.66 9.50 -4.36
CA GLY A 332 -4.03 9.61 -2.96
C GLY A 332 -5.30 8.85 -2.59
N GLY A 333 -6.22 9.48 -1.86
CA GLY A 333 -7.45 8.86 -1.35
C GLY A 333 -8.56 8.67 -2.40
N GLY A 334 -8.54 9.41 -3.51
CA GLY A 334 -9.54 9.31 -4.55
C GLY A 334 -9.49 7.97 -5.30
N PHE A 335 -10.65 7.34 -5.51
CA PHE A 335 -10.75 6.08 -6.26
C PHE A 335 -12.07 6.06 -7.06
N PRO A 336 -12.21 6.91 -8.09
CA PRO A 336 -13.45 7.02 -8.89
C PRO A 336 -13.53 5.85 -9.89
N LEU A 337 -14.51 4.97 -9.74
CA LEU A 337 -14.81 3.89 -10.68
C LEU A 337 -15.82 4.31 -11.77
N GLU A 338 -16.43 5.49 -11.59
CA GLU A 338 -17.24 6.18 -12.56
C GLU A 338 -16.65 7.57 -12.77
N SER A 339 -16.58 8.00 -13.99
CA SER A 339 -16.10 9.35 -14.29
C SER A 339 -17.24 10.37 -14.20
N ALA A 340 -16.88 11.65 -14.12
CA ALA A 340 -17.85 12.74 -14.04
C ALA A 340 -18.83 12.80 -15.25
N ASP A 341 -18.45 12.23 -16.37
CA ASP A 341 -19.27 12.08 -17.60
C ASP A 341 -20.09 10.79 -17.64
N GLY A 342 -20.10 9.99 -16.55
CA GLY A 342 -20.83 8.73 -16.46
C GLY A 342 -20.18 7.55 -17.21
N ALA A 343 -19.02 7.73 -17.84
CA ALA A 343 -18.32 6.64 -18.53
C ALA A 343 -17.76 5.63 -17.52
N ARG A 344 -18.06 4.35 -17.74
CA ARG A 344 -17.60 3.26 -16.88
C ARG A 344 -16.12 2.94 -17.15
N VAL A 345 -15.39 2.67 -16.07
CA VAL A 345 -14.02 2.16 -16.15
C VAL A 345 -14.05 0.69 -16.58
N ALA A 346 -13.26 0.32 -17.60
CA ALA A 346 -13.13 -1.04 -18.09
C ALA A 346 -12.02 -1.83 -17.38
N LEU A 347 -11.00 -1.12 -16.88
CA LEU A 347 -9.88 -1.71 -16.14
C LEU A 347 -9.32 -0.70 -15.14
N VAL A 348 -8.95 -1.18 -13.96
CA VAL A 348 -8.12 -0.41 -13.01
C VAL A 348 -6.69 -0.93 -13.03
N VAL A 349 -5.71 -0.04 -13.17
CA VAL A 349 -4.28 -0.33 -13.01
C VAL A 349 -3.82 0.34 -11.71
N HIS A 350 -3.57 -0.47 -10.67
CA HIS A 350 -3.26 0.01 -9.32
C HIS A 350 -1.77 -0.09 -9.02
N CYS A 351 -1.19 0.94 -8.39
CA CYS A 351 0.21 0.91 -7.95
C CYS A 351 0.44 -0.13 -6.84
N GLY A 352 1.69 -0.31 -6.38
CA GLY A 352 2.04 -1.22 -5.29
C GLY A 352 1.39 -0.89 -3.94
N GLY A 353 0.84 0.31 -3.78
CA GLY A 353 0.12 0.70 -2.55
C GLY A 353 1.02 0.88 -1.32
N CYS A 354 2.31 1.16 -1.49
CA CYS A 354 3.25 1.31 -0.39
C CYS A 354 2.83 2.37 0.65
N MET A 355 2.16 3.43 0.21
CA MET A 355 1.64 4.51 1.06
C MET A 355 0.21 4.28 1.55
N LEU A 356 -0.45 3.20 1.13
CA LEU A 356 -1.80 2.84 1.55
C LEU A 356 -1.75 1.76 2.64
N THR A 357 -2.72 1.79 3.56
CA THR A 357 -2.94 0.68 4.47
C THR A 357 -3.46 -0.55 3.71
N ARG A 358 -3.29 -1.76 4.27
CA ARG A 358 -3.88 -2.98 3.73
C ARG A 358 -5.41 -2.85 3.57
N ARG A 359 -6.09 -2.28 4.57
CA ARG A 359 -7.54 -2.02 4.53
C ARG A 359 -7.94 -1.20 3.29
N GLU A 360 -7.22 -0.14 3.00
CA GLU A 360 -7.54 0.72 1.85
C GLU A 360 -7.34 -0.02 0.52
N VAL A 361 -6.28 -0.79 0.38
CA VAL A 361 -6.04 -1.59 -0.83
C VAL A 361 -7.15 -2.63 -1.01
N LEU A 362 -7.52 -3.37 0.04
CA LEU A 362 -8.60 -4.36 0.00
C LEU A 362 -9.96 -3.71 -0.28
N ARG A 363 -10.23 -2.51 0.29
CA ARG A 363 -11.43 -1.72 -0.02
C ARG A 363 -11.52 -1.39 -1.51
N ARG A 364 -10.42 -0.96 -2.13
CA ARG A 364 -10.37 -0.66 -3.57
C ARG A 364 -10.64 -1.90 -4.42
N ILE A 365 -10.04 -3.03 -4.06
CA ILE A 365 -10.31 -4.31 -4.73
C ILE A 365 -11.77 -4.72 -4.59
N ALA A 366 -12.34 -4.61 -3.38
CA ALA A 366 -13.75 -4.92 -3.14
C ALA A 366 -14.70 -3.99 -3.93
N ALA A 367 -14.38 -2.70 -4.03
CA ALA A 367 -15.13 -1.75 -4.85
C ALA A 367 -15.11 -2.14 -6.33
N CYS A 368 -13.95 -2.53 -6.86
CA CYS A 368 -13.84 -3.03 -8.23
C CYS A 368 -14.69 -4.28 -8.45
N ARG A 369 -14.65 -5.24 -7.52
CA ARG A 369 -15.47 -6.48 -7.58
C ARG A 369 -16.96 -6.16 -7.58
N ALA A 370 -17.40 -5.22 -6.74
CA ALA A 370 -18.82 -4.86 -6.60
C ALA A 370 -19.43 -4.34 -7.91
N VAL A 371 -18.64 -3.70 -8.75
CA VAL A 371 -19.09 -3.17 -10.05
C VAL A 371 -18.60 -3.99 -11.25
N GLY A 372 -17.93 -5.14 -10.99
CA GLY A 372 -17.44 -6.05 -12.04
C GLY A 372 -16.27 -5.48 -12.87
N VAL A 373 -15.50 -4.53 -12.33
CA VAL A 373 -14.33 -3.94 -12.99
C VAL A 373 -13.07 -4.72 -12.61
N PRO A 374 -12.31 -5.27 -13.57
CA PRO A 374 -11.05 -5.93 -13.28
C PRO A 374 -9.99 -4.94 -12.78
N ILE A 375 -9.10 -5.42 -11.90
CA ILE A 375 -8.01 -4.64 -11.33
C ILE A 375 -6.69 -5.38 -11.49
N VAL A 376 -5.63 -4.69 -11.95
CA VAL A 376 -4.29 -5.25 -12.12
C VAL A 376 -3.25 -4.38 -11.40
N ASN A 377 -2.16 -5.00 -10.92
CA ASN A 377 -1.06 -4.29 -10.27
C ASN A 377 -0.01 -3.80 -11.27
N TYR A 378 0.62 -2.64 -11.03
CA TYR A 378 1.73 -2.09 -11.83
C TYR A 378 2.84 -3.09 -12.08
N GLY A 379 3.28 -3.80 -11.05
CA GLY A 379 4.37 -4.76 -11.14
C GLY A 379 4.06 -5.91 -12.09
N LEU A 380 2.88 -6.50 -11.99
CA LEU A 380 2.44 -7.59 -12.85
C LEU A 380 2.26 -7.13 -14.32
N LEU A 381 1.69 -5.94 -14.50
CA LEU A 381 1.50 -5.36 -15.83
C LEU A 381 2.84 -5.09 -16.53
N LEU A 382 3.78 -4.47 -15.82
CA LEU A 382 5.11 -4.16 -16.34
C LEU A 382 5.94 -5.42 -16.58
N ALA A 383 5.83 -6.44 -15.72
CA ALA A 383 6.44 -7.74 -15.96
C ALA A 383 5.94 -8.36 -17.27
N ALA A 384 4.62 -8.40 -17.46
CA ALA A 384 4.01 -8.92 -18.70
C ALA A 384 4.45 -8.13 -19.94
N ALA A 385 4.51 -6.81 -19.87
CA ALA A 385 4.99 -5.95 -20.96
C ALA A 385 6.46 -6.22 -21.33
N ASN A 386 7.25 -6.77 -20.40
CA ASN A 386 8.64 -7.19 -20.62
C ASN A 386 8.77 -8.70 -20.94
N GLY A 387 7.67 -9.38 -21.28
CA GLY A 387 7.68 -10.78 -21.70
C GLY A 387 7.79 -11.78 -20.54
N LEU A 388 7.67 -11.34 -19.30
CA LEU A 388 7.67 -12.19 -18.11
C LEU A 388 6.24 -12.64 -17.81
N ARG A 389 6.04 -13.95 -17.63
CA ARG A 389 4.74 -14.47 -17.19
C ARG A 389 4.54 -14.16 -15.70
N ALA A 390 3.30 -14.06 -15.26
CA ALA A 390 3.01 -13.89 -13.83
C ALA A 390 3.68 -14.97 -12.97
N ALA A 391 3.74 -16.21 -13.45
CA ALA A 391 4.40 -17.32 -12.76
C ALA A 391 5.93 -17.15 -12.63
N ASP A 392 6.56 -16.35 -13.48
CA ASP A 392 8.01 -16.13 -13.46
C ASP A 392 8.42 -15.08 -12.41
N VAL A 393 7.47 -14.22 -11.99
CA VAL A 393 7.68 -13.13 -11.04
C VAL A 393 6.89 -13.27 -9.74
N LEU A 394 5.99 -14.24 -9.67
CA LEU A 394 5.25 -14.63 -8.48
C LEU A 394 5.98 -15.80 -7.80
N VAL A 395 6.14 -15.69 -6.52
CA VAL A 395 6.93 -16.62 -5.74
C VAL A 395 6.16 -17.87 -5.37
N ALA A 396 6.85 -19.00 -5.20
CA ALA A 396 6.28 -20.29 -4.80
C ALA A 396 5.58 -20.17 -3.43
N GLY A 397 4.31 -20.41 -3.39
CA GLY A 397 3.37 -20.20 -2.26
C GLY A 397 2.05 -19.65 -2.77
N ASP A 398 2.09 -18.93 -3.88
CA ASP A 398 0.92 -18.38 -4.58
C ASP A 398 0.45 -19.31 -5.74
N ARG A 399 0.78 -20.59 -5.69
CA ARG A 399 0.21 -21.59 -6.61
C ARG A 399 -1.24 -21.85 -6.18
N PRO A 400 -2.15 -21.95 -7.16
CA PRO A 400 -3.57 -22.20 -6.90
C PRO A 400 -3.79 -23.47 -6.11
#